data_d14b38cbbf3f42148f05789fdcddf2a6
#
_entry.id   d14b38cbbf3f42148f05789fdcddf2a6
#
_cell.length_a   1.000
_cell.length_b   1.000
_cell.length_c   1.000
_cell.angle_alpha   90.00
_cell.angle_beta   90.00
_cell.angle_gamma   90.00
#
_symmetry.space_group_name_H-M   'P 1'
#
loop_
_entity.id
_entity.type
_entity.pdbx_description
1 polymer ?
#
loop_
_entity_poly.entity_id
_entity_poly.type
_entity_poly.pdbx_seq_one_letter_code
_entity_poly.pdbx_strand_id
1 'polypeptide(L)'
;MPQSRLDLFVDRMVSQRACLDHAASVIADMDGPVFELGLGNGRTYHHMRHIMPARDIYVFERAIASHPDSTPPDDMVLLGDVFDTLPDALARFGPTAALIHADLGGHNRKKNDLFAQKVSPVIEPLLAVGGLMVSSDRMYFDTLVEQPLPDGAVQGRCFIYRRNS
;
A
#
# COMPACT_ATOMS: atom_id res chain seq x y z
N MET A 1 -15.60 15.75 22.15
CA MET A 1 -15.88 16.52 20.91
C MET A 1 -15.51 15.67 19.70
N PRO A 2 -16.25 15.78 18.62
CA PRO A 2 -15.83 15.11 17.39
C PRO A 2 -14.50 15.68 16.90
N GLN A 3 -13.64 14.83 16.34
CA GLN A 3 -12.35 15.26 15.78
C GLN A 3 -12.56 16.23 14.61
N SER A 4 -11.67 17.22 14.49
CA SER A 4 -11.64 18.12 13.35
C SER A 4 -11.19 17.37 12.06
N ARG A 5 -11.46 17.97 10.90
CA ARG A 5 -10.93 17.42 9.63
C ARG A 5 -9.40 17.38 9.59
N LEU A 6 -8.77 18.35 10.29
CA LEU A 6 -7.31 18.40 10.42
C LEU A 6 -6.81 17.24 11.28
N ASP A 7 -7.45 16.96 12.43
CA ASP A 7 -7.09 15.86 13.30
C ASP A 7 -7.19 14.52 12.55
N LEU A 8 -8.28 14.33 11.81
CA LEU A 8 -8.47 13.12 10.98
C LEU A 8 -7.38 12.94 9.92
N PHE A 9 -6.94 14.05 9.32
CA PHE A 9 -5.84 14.03 8.34
C PHE A 9 -4.50 13.71 9.01
N VAL A 10 -4.20 14.33 10.14
CA VAL A 10 -2.97 14.08 10.91
C VAL A 10 -2.91 12.64 11.38
N ASP A 11 -3.98 12.13 11.98
CA ASP A 11 -4.07 10.73 12.43
C ASP A 11 -3.81 9.74 11.28
N ARG A 12 -4.36 10.02 10.09
CA ARG A 12 -4.12 9.20 8.90
C ARG A 12 -2.65 9.23 8.50
N MET A 13 -2.03 10.40 8.41
CA MET A 13 -0.63 10.54 7.99
C MET A 13 0.33 9.89 8.98
N VAL A 14 0.11 10.11 10.27
CA VAL A 14 0.91 9.48 11.33
C VAL A 14 0.77 7.96 11.30
N SER A 15 -0.46 7.45 11.13
CA SER A 15 -0.71 6.02 11.05
C SER A 15 -0.07 5.37 9.83
N GLN A 16 -0.18 5.97 8.65
CA GLN A 16 0.48 5.48 7.43
C GLN A 16 1.99 5.39 7.64
N ARG A 17 2.60 6.45 8.17
CA ARG A 17 4.04 6.46 8.44
C ARG A 17 4.44 5.36 9.41
N ALA A 18 3.78 5.23 10.55
CA ALA A 18 4.08 4.20 11.54
C ALA A 18 3.95 2.79 10.97
N CYS A 19 2.90 2.53 10.17
CA CYS A 19 2.69 1.22 9.54
C CYS A 19 3.75 0.92 8.47
N LEU A 20 4.17 1.91 7.68
CA LEU A 20 5.21 1.73 6.66
C LEU A 20 6.59 1.53 7.29
N ASP A 21 6.93 2.27 8.35
CA ASP A 21 8.18 2.09 9.11
C ASP A 21 8.24 0.68 9.72
N HIS A 22 7.15 0.22 10.32
CA HIS A 22 7.04 -1.13 10.85
C HIS A 22 7.17 -2.18 9.73
N ALA A 23 6.45 -2.02 8.63
CA ALA A 23 6.51 -2.96 7.51
C ALA A 23 7.92 -3.05 6.93
N ALA A 24 8.61 -1.93 6.74
CA ALA A 24 9.99 -1.89 6.27
C ALA A 24 10.93 -2.69 7.17
N SER A 25 10.75 -2.62 8.48
CA SER A 25 11.55 -3.39 9.45
C SER A 25 11.27 -4.90 9.37
N VAL A 26 10.01 -5.28 9.20
CA VAL A 26 9.60 -6.70 9.12
C VAL A 26 10.12 -7.37 7.85
N ILE A 27 10.11 -6.65 6.73
CA ILE A 27 10.55 -7.20 5.43
C ILE A 27 12.05 -6.97 5.14
N ALA A 28 12.82 -6.44 6.09
CA ALA A 28 14.20 -6.02 5.86
C ALA A 28 15.07 -7.12 5.22
N ASP A 29 14.93 -8.35 5.69
CA ASP A 29 15.67 -9.52 5.23
C ASP A 29 14.94 -10.35 4.15
N MET A 30 13.80 -9.87 3.64
CA MET A 30 13.06 -10.50 2.56
C MET A 30 13.53 -9.99 1.20
N ASP A 31 13.61 -10.88 0.23
CA ASP A 31 13.72 -10.48 -1.17
C ASP A 31 12.36 -10.01 -1.73
N GLY A 32 12.42 -9.35 -2.89
CA GLY A 32 11.24 -8.95 -3.63
C GLY A 32 10.96 -7.44 -3.64
N PRO A 33 10.17 -7.00 -4.60
CA PRO A 33 9.83 -5.59 -4.76
C PRO A 33 8.79 -5.12 -3.75
N VAL A 34 8.62 -3.80 -3.71
CA VAL A 34 7.50 -3.12 -3.07
C VAL A 34 6.56 -2.62 -4.15
N PHE A 35 5.26 -2.76 -3.94
CA PHE A 35 4.22 -2.21 -4.81
C PHE A 35 3.46 -1.10 -4.09
N GLU A 36 3.46 0.09 -4.68
CA GLU A 36 2.64 1.24 -4.24
C GLU A 36 1.42 1.34 -5.15
N LEU A 37 0.24 1.06 -4.60
CA LEU A 37 -1.02 1.15 -5.32
C LEU A 37 -1.68 2.50 -5.03
N GLY A 38 -1.70 3.36 -6.05
CA GLY A 38 -2.14 4.74 -5.91
C GLY A 38 -1.01 5.65 -5.43
N LEU A 39 -0.55 6.54 -6.30
CA LEU A 39 0.55 7.46 -6.00
C LEU A 39 0.05 8.78 -5.38
N GLY A 40 -1.03 9.33 -5.93
CA GLY A 40 -1.53 10.64 -5.52
C GLY A 40 -0.45 11.71 -5.56
N ASN A 41 -0.23 12.40 -4.44
CA ASN A 41 0.84 13.40 -4.32
C ASN A 41 2.25 12.79 -4.19
N GLY A 42 2.36 11.48 -3.90
CA GLY A 42 3.63 10.75 -3.79
C GLY A 42 4.26 10.77 -2.40
N ARG A 43 3.55 11.19 -1.36
CA ARG A 43 4.12 11.28 0.01
C ARG A 43 4.56 9.92 0.56
N THR A 44 3.75 8.90 0.44
CA THR A 44 4.08 7.54 0.91
C THR A 44 5.16 6.90 0.05
N TYR A 45 5.11 7.08 -1.26
CA TYR A 45 6.18 6.65 -2.17
C TYR A 45 7.53 7.28 -1.79
N HIS A 46 7.57 8.61 -1.60
CA HIS A 46 8.78 9.31 -1.21
C HIS A 46 9.32 8.82 0.14
N HIS A 47 8.43 8.60 1.11
CA HIS A 47 8.79 8.05 2.41
C HIS A 47 9.38 6.63 2.29
N MET A 48 8.75 5.74 1.53
CA MET A 48 9.27 4.40 1.28
C MET A 48 10.62 4.40 0.58
N ARG A 49 10.85 5.30 -0.38
CA ARG A 49 12.17 5.51 -0.99
C ARG A 49 13.22 5.91 0.04
N HIS A 50 12.84 6.74 1.02
CA HIS A 50 13.73 7.19 2.09
C HIS A 50 14.12 6.07 3.05
N ILE A 51 13.15 5.26 3.49
CA ILE A 51 13.38 4.19 4.49
C ILE A 51 13.86 2.88 3.87
N MET A 52 13.67 2.67 2.57
CA MET A 52 14.07 1.48 1.82
C MET A 52 14.82 1.86 0.52
N PRO A 53 15.96 2.56 0.60
CA PRO A 53 16.60 3.17 -0.58
C PRO A 53 17.13 2.16 -1.61
N ALA A 54 17.41 0.92 -1.20
CA ALA A 54 17.89 -0.15 -2.07
C ALA A 54 16.78 -1.02 -2.66
N ARG A 55 15.51 -0.81 -2.27
CA ARG A 55 14.38 -1.63 -2.68
C ARG A 55 13.78 -1.11 -3.99
N ASP A 56 13.48 -2.00 -4.92
CA ASP A 56 12.68 -1.65 -6.09
C ASP A 56 11.23 -1.37 -5.66
N ILE A 57 10.72 -0.20 -6.01
CA ILE A 57 9.35 0.22 -5.71
C ILE A 57 8.64 0.48 -7.03
N TYR A 58 7.68 -0.37 -7.39
CA TYR A 58 6.82 -0.20 -8.55
C TYR A 58 5.53 0.49 -8.15
N VAL A 59 5.13 1.47 -8.93
CA VAL A 59 3.96 2.31 -8.66
C VAL A 59 2.85 2.00 -9.68
N PHE A 60 1.65 1.77 -9.17
CA PHE A 60 0.44 1.55 -9.96
C PHE A 60 -0.45 2.78 -9.88
N GLU A 61 -0.65 3.46 -10.98
CA GLU A 61 -1.39 4.73 -11.01
C GLU A 61 -2.10 4.91 -12.35
N ARG A 62 -3.24 5.59 -12.35
CA ARG A 62 -3.98 5.92 -13.57
C ARG A 62 -3.35 7.08 -14.33
N ALA A 63 -2.93 8.11 -13.60
CA ALA A 63 -2.28 9.29 -14.13
C ALA A 63 -1.33 9.88 -13.11
N ILE A 64 -0.11 10.17 -13.53
CA ILE A 64 0.89 10.77 -12.64
C ILE A 64 0.54 12.24 -12.39
N ALA A 65 0.31 12.56 -11.11
CA ALA A 65 0.02 13.92 -10.62
C ALA A 65 0.77 14.20 -9.31
N SER A 66 1.89 13.50 -9.09
CA SER A 66 2.71 13.65 -7.89
C SER A 66 3.60 14.91 -7.96
N HIS A 67 4.08 15.33 -6.79
CA HIS A 67 5.12 16.36 -6.71
C HIS A 67 6.37 15.86 -7.46
N PRO A 68 7.11 16.72 -8.18
CA PRO A 68 8.31 16.32 -8.93
C PRO A 68 9.32 15.51 -8.12
N ASP A 69 9.56 15.88 -6.85
CA ASP A 69 10.48 15.17 -5.95
C ASP A 69 9.98 13.78 -5.51
N SER A 70 8.71 13.50 -5.77
CA SER A 70 8.01 12.26 -5.38
C SER A 70 7.49 11.50 -6.61
N THR A 71 8.03 11.79 -7.79
CA THR A 71 7.66 11.12 -9.03
C THR A 71 8.60 9.96 -9.30
N PRO A 72 8.10 8.72 -9.45
CA PRO A 72 8.92 7.56 -9.77
C PRO A 72 9.47 7.65 -11.20
N PRO A 73 10.59 6.95 -11.51
CA PRO A 73 11.05 6.76 -12.87
C PRO A 73 10.00 6.05 -13.73
N ASP A 74 9.94 6.35 -15.03
CA ASP A 74 8.92 5.81 -15.92
C ASP A 74 8.92 4.27 -16.00
N ASP A 75 10.08 3.64 -15.91
CA ASP A 75 10.25 2.18 -15.93
C ASP A 75 9.76 1.49 -14.65
N MET A 76 9.53 2.25 -13.58
CA MET A 76 8.96 1.80 -12.31
C MET A 76 7.45 2.08 -12.20
N VAL A 77 6.82 2.58 -13.26
CA VAL A 77 5.38 2.90 -13.25
C VAL A 77 4.60 1.93 -14.11
N LEU A 78 3.55 1.34 -13.53
CA LEU A 78 2.52 0.59 -14.25
C LEU A 78 1.29 1.51 -14.37
N LEU A 79 1.19 2.16 -15.52
CA LEU A 79 0.14 3.15 -15.78
C LEU A 79 -1.13 2.46 -16.30
N GLY A 80 -2.25 2.73 -15.66
CA GLY A 80 -3.56 2.18 -16.06
C GLY A 80 -4.47 1.89 -14.88
N ASP A 81 -5.58 1.23 -15.17
CA ASP A 81 -6.51 0.74 -14.15
C ASP A 81 -5.89 -0.45 -13.39
N VAL A 82 -6.09 -0.48 -12.08
CA VAL A 82 -5.52 -1.56 -11.24
C VAL A 82 -6.05 -2.95 -11.60
N PHE A 83 -7.27 -3.04 -12.12
CA PHE A 83 -7.83 -4.31 -12.58
C PHE A 83 -7.19 -4.85 -13.85
N ASP A 84 -6.44 -4.03 -14.58
CA ASP A 84 -5.62 -4.42 -15.73
C ASP A 84 -4.16 -4.59 -15.31
N THR A 85 -3.61 -3.62 -14.59
CA THR A 85 -2.18 -3.59 -14.25
C THR A 85 -1.76 -4.60 -13.18
N LEU A 86 -2.62 -4.97 -12.23
CA LEU A 86 -2.30 -5.98 -11.22
C LEU A 86 -2.20 -7.40 -11.81
N PRO A 87 -3.11 -7.86 -12.69
CA PRO A 87 -2.93 -9.11 -13.41
C PRO A 87 -1.66 -9.15 -14.27
N ASP A 88 -1.34 -8.05 -14.96
CA ASP A 88 -0.11 -7.93 -15.73
C ASP A 88 1.14 -8.02 -14.83
N ALA A 89 1.09 -7.39 -13.65
CA ALA A 89 2.15 -7.49 -12.67
C ALA A 89 2.31 -8.92 -12.12
N LEU A 90 1.21 -9.63 -11.88
CA LEU A 90 1.26 -11.03 -11.48
C LEU A 90 1.93 -11.91 -12.54
N ALA A 91 1.61 -11.67 -13.81
CA ALA A 91 2.25 -12.38 -14.93
C ALA A 91 3.75 -12.04 -15.04
N ARG A 92 4.13 -10.79 -14.75
CA ARG A 92 5.53 -10.30 -14.85
C ARG A 92 6.38 -10.72 -13.65
N PHE A 93 5.88 -10.56 -12.44
CA PHE A 93 6.66 -10.67 -11.20
C PHE A 93 6.34 -11.96 -10.41
N GLY A 94 5.17 -12.57 -10.65
CA GLY A 94 4.68 -13.66 -9.81
C GLY A 94 4.34 -13.18 -8.36
N PRO A 95 4.18 -14.13 -7.42
CA PRO A 95 3.91 -13.83 -6.00
C PRO A 95 5.17 -13.45 -5.25
N THR A 96 5.79 -12.33 -5.60
CA THR A 96 7.13 -11.93 -5.11
C THR A 96 7.15 -10.63 -4.32
N ALA A 97 6.06 -9.86 -4.28
CA ALA A 97 6.04 -8.60 -3.55
C ALA A 97 6.28 -8.82 -2.04
N ALA A 98 7.34 -8.21 -1.50
CA ALA A 98 7.62 -8.24 -0.07
C ALA A 98 6.66 -7.33 0.71
N LEU A 99 6.26 -6.22 0.11
CA LEU A 99 5.31 -5.26 0.65
C LEU A 99 4.41 -4.75 -0.47
N ILE A 100 3.12 -4.68 -0.18
CA ILE A 100 2.16 -3.93 -0.99
C ILE A 100 1.53 -2.87 -0.10
N HIS A 101 1.61 -1.61 -0.52
CA HIS A 101 0.88 -0.51 0.12
C HIS A 101 -0.24 -0.04 -0.79
N ALA A 102 -1.45 0.13 -0.26
CA ALA A 102 -2.59 0.62 -1.02
C ALA A 102 -3.24 1.83 -0.34
N ASP A 103 -3.34 2.90 -1.09
CA ASP A 103 -4.11 4.10 -0.77
C ASP A 103 -4.95 4.50 -1.99
N LEU A 104 -5.93 3.64 -2.30
CA LEU A 104 -6.77 3.73 -3.50
C LEU A 104 -8.13 4.39 -3.23
N GLY A 105 -8.44 4.65 -1.96
CA GLY A 105 -9.73 5.18 -1.54
C GLY A 105 -9.91 6.68 -1.80
N GLY A 106 -11.16 7.07 -1.93
CA GLY A 106 -11.59 8.47 -1.96
C GLY A 106 -12.29 8.89 -0.66
N HIS A 107 -13.09 9.95 -0.74
CA HIS A 107 -13.81 10.49 0.42
C HIS A 107 -15.08 9.70 0.82
N ASN A 108 -15.54 8.78 -0.03
CA ASN A 108 -16.79 8.02 0.19
C ASN A 108 -16.48 6.62 0.72
N ARG A 109 -16.70 6.41 2.02
CA ARG A 109 -16.45 5.14 2.69
C ARG A 109 -17.16 3.93 2.08
N LYS A 110 -18.43 4.07 1.67
CA LYS A 110 -19.17 2.96 1.05
C LYS A 110 -18.57 2.56 -0.29
N LYS A 111 -18.16 3.54 -1.10
CA LYS A 111 -17.47 3.29 -2.37
C LYS A 111 -16.12 2.64 -2.14
N ASN A 112 -15.36 3.10 -1.14
CA ASN A 112 -14.06 2.51 -0.77
C ASN A 112 -14.23 1.05 -0.34
N ASP A 113 -15.24 0.75 0.48
CA ASP A 113 -15.50 -0.60 0.95
C ASP A 113 -15.87 -1.57 -0.19
N LEU A 114 -16.76 -1.15 -1.09
CA LEU A 114 -17.11 -1.93 -2.28
C LEU A 114 -15.91 -2.12 -3.22
N PHE A 115 -15.08 -1.11 -3.35
CA PHE A 115 -13.87 -1.20 -4.15
C PHE A 115 -12.86 -2.16 -3.51
N ALA A 116 -12.67 -2.08 -2.19
CA ALA A 116 -11.79 -2.97 -1.44
C ALA A 116 -12.21 -4.44 -1.59
N GLN A 117 -13.50 -4.74 -1.53
CA GLN A 117 -14.02 -6.10 -1.77
C GLN A 117 -13.67 -6.63 -3.17
N LYS A 118 -13.67 -5.76 -4.18
CA LYS A 118 -13.36 -6.15 -5.57
C LYS A 118 -11.86 -6.27 -5.83
N VAL A 119 -11.05 -5.37 -5.26
CA VAL A 119 -9.61 -5.31 -5.55
C VAL A 119 -8.80 -6.26 -4.69
N SER A 120 -9.25 -6.60 -3.49
CA SER A 120 -8.52 -7.50 -2.58
C SER A 120 -8.14 -8.85 -3.21
N PRO A 121 -9.05 -9.57 -3.89
CA PRO A 121 -8.71 -10.84 -4.54
C PRO A 121 -7.69 -10.70 -5.69
N VAL A 122 -7.57 -9.50 -6.27
CA VAL A 122 -6.62 -9.22 -7.36
C VAL A 122 -5.24 -8.86 -6.80
N ILE A 123 -5.19 -8.25 -5.63
CA ILE A 123 -3.94 -7.90 -4.92
C ILE A 123 -3.29 -9.14 -4.28
N GLU A 124 -4.10 -9.96 -3.63
CA GLU A 124 -3.64 -11.06 -2.77
C GLU A 124 -2.61 -12.00 -3.41
N PRO A 125 -2.76 -12.43 -4.69
CA PRO A 125 -1.80 -13.33 -5.32
C PRO A 125 -0.40 -12.75 -5.54
N LEU A 126 -0.25 -11.44 -5.50
CA LEU A 126 1.03 -10.76 -5.76
C LEU A 126 1.98 -10.80 -4.55
N LEU A 127 1.44 -10.98 -3.35
CA LEU A 127 2.23 -10.91 -2.13
C LEU A 127 3.03 -12.21 -1.92
N ALA A 128 4.31 -12.07 -1.60
CA ALA A 128 5.15 -13.21 -1.22
C ALA A 128 4.70 -13.81 0.12
N VAL A 129 4.99 -15.10 0.35
CA VAL A 129 4.83 -15.69 1.69
C VAL A 129 5.72 -14.97 2.69
N GLY A 130 5.17 -14.57 3.82
CA GLY A 130 5.82 -13.73 4.83
C GLY A 130 5.71 -12.22 4.56
N GLY A 131 5.31 -11.83 3.34
CA GLY A 131 5.14 -10.43 2.95
C GLY A 131 3.96 -9.75 3.64
N LEU A 132 3.99 -8.42 3.62
CA LEU A 132 3.00 -7.57 4.26
C LEU A 132 2.20 -6.75 3.24
N MET A 133 0.92 -6.59 3.54
CA MET A 133 0.03 -5.62 2.91
C MET A 133 -0.30 -4.54 3.92
N VAL A 134 -0.10 -3.28 3.55
CA VAL A 134 -0.48 -2.09 4.35
C VAL A 134 -1.52 -1.31 3.55
N SER A 135 -2.64 -0.96 4.17
CA SER A 135 -3.73 -0.24 3.51
C SER A 135 -4.33 0.83 4.41
N SER A 136 -4.75 1.94 3.82
CA SER A 136 -5.54 2.97 4.51
C SER A 136 -7.01 2.62 4.68
N ASP A 137 -7.53 1.69 3.88
CA ASP A 137 -8.88 1.13 4.02
C ASP A 137 -8.83 -0.35 4.43
N ARG A 138 -9.88 -0.83 5.08
CA ARG A 138 -10.04 -2.25 5.35
C ARG A 138 -10.09 -3.04 4.05
N MET A 139 -9.34 -4.14 4.00
CA MET A 139 -9.29 -5.04 2.84
C MET A 139 -9.93 -6.40 3.17
N TYR A 140 -10.24 -7.19 2.14
CA TYR A 140 -10.97 -8.45 2.24
C TYR A 140 -10.17 -9.56 1.56
N PHE A 141 -9.34 -10.23 2.34
CA PHE A 141 -8.46 -11.30 1.87
C PHE A 141 -8.91 -12.65 2.40
N ASP A 142 -8.68 -13.71 1.62
CA ASP A 142 -9.00 -15.08 2.01
C ASP A 142 -7.86 -15.72 2.80
N THR A 143 -6.61 -15.41 2.48
CA THR A 143 -5.42 -16.06 3.04
C THR A 143 -4.51 -15.15 3.85
N LEU A 144 -4.69 -13.84 3.75
CA LEU A 144 -3.90 -12.88 4.54
C LEU A 144 -4.53 -12.69 5.93
N VAL A 145 -3.69 -12.62 6.95
CA VAL A 145 -4.10 -12.45 8.34
C VAL A 145 -3.82 -11.03 8.82
N GLU A 146 -4.85 -10.37 9.34
CA GLU A 146 -4.71 -9.03 9.92
C GLU A 146 -3.73 -9.06 11.11
N GLN A 147 -2.83 -8.09 11.13
CA GLN A 147 -1.78 -7.96 12.14
C GLN A 147 -2.10 -6.82 13.11
N PRO A 148 -1.57 -6.88 14.35
CA PRO A 148 -1.63 -5.75 15.27
C PRO A 148 -0.97 -4.52 14.66
N LEU A 149 -1.49 -3.34 14.99
CA LEU A 149 -0.88 -2.08 14.59
C LEU A 149 0.33 -1.74 15.46
N PRO A 150 1.38 -1.13 14.89
CA PRO A 150 2.50 -0.61 15.65
C PRO A 150 2.11 0.61 16.50
N ASP A 151 2.96 0.93 17.47
CA ASP A 151 2.83 2.15 18.24
C ASP A 151 2.78 3.38 17.34
N GLY A 152 1.92 4.33 17.68
CA GLY A 152 1.70 5.55 16.91
C GLY A 152 0.67 5.43 15.78
N ALA A 153 0.22 4.22 15.43
CA ALA A 153 -0.89 4.04 14.49
C ALA A 153 -2.24 4.08 15.20
N VAL A 154 -3.19 4.81 14.62
CA VAL A 154 -4.56 4.94 15.13
C VAL A 154 -5.45 3.86 14.53
N GLN A 155 -6.18 3.15 15.37
CA GLN A 155 -7.11 2.10 14.95
C GLN A 155 -8.13 2.62 13.92
N GLY A 156 -8.29 1.87 12.83
CA GLY A 156 -9.21 2.20 11.74
C GLY A 156 -8.68 3.27 10.76
N ARG A 157 -7.42 3.72 10.92
CA ARG A 157 -6.74 4.64 9.99
C ARG A 157 -5.71 3.96 9.10
N CYS A 158 -5.25 2.79 9.50
CA CYS A 158 -4.36 1.93 8.75
C CYS A 158 -4.65 0.47 9.11
N PHE A 159 -4.34 -0.44 8.21
CA PHE A 159 -4.51 -1.88 8.38
C PHE A 159 -3.26 -2.59 7.86
N ILE A 160 -2.83 -3.62 8.56
CA ILE A 160 -1.70 -4.46 8.16
C ILE A 160 -2.19 -5.89 8.05
N TYR A 161 -1.82 -6.58 6.97
CA TYR A 161 -2.10 -7.98 6.75
C TYR A 161 -0.81 -8.70 6.39
N ARG A 162 -0.70 -9.98 6.74
CA ARG A 162 0.45 -10.82 6.43
C ARG A 162 0.03 -12.09 5.71
N ARG A 163 0.80 -12.47 4.70
CA ARG A 163 0.68 -13.76 4.07
C ARG A 163 1.50 -14.80 4.82
N ASN A 164 0.85 -15.78 5.47
CA ASN A 164 1.52 -16.79 6.28
C ASN A 164 1.86 -18.07 5.51
N SER A 165 1.16 -18.31 4.41
CA SER A 165 1.34 -19.52 3.56
C SER A 165 0.98 -19.26 2.12
#